data_6782974bb13c40880d26de760357a724
#
_entry.id   6782974bb13c40880d26de760357a724
#
_cell.length_a   1.000
_cell.length_b   1.000
_cell.length_c   1.000
_cell.angle_alpha   90.00
_cell.angle_beta   90.00
_cell.angle_gamma   90.00
#
_symmetry.space_group_name_H-M   'P 1'
#
loop_
_entity.id
_entity.type
_entity.pdbx_description
1 polymer ?
#
loop_
_entity_poly.entity_id
_entity_poly.type
_entity_poly.pdbx_seq_one_letter_code
_entity_poly.pdbx_strand_id
1 'polypeptide(L)'
;ALHLYLTVIVEEETERWRVNHALGPDVPTDDQNLIVQAALTVNPQLKPHQLTVMSDIPVARGLGSSSTAIIAGVKIANELGEMDLSLADQVTLAAKIEGHPDNVAPALLGDVVIANFDGEKATTVKLAMPDDIKLLGFIKNQPLLTADSRKVLPDQLPRQQAVRGSSVANVMVAALATKNWQLASHLMEQDQFHE
;
A
#
# COMPACT_ATOMS: atom_id res chain seq x y z
N ALA A 1 -2.41 -8.35 3.61
CA ALA A 1 -3.44 -7.84 2.69
C ALA A 1 -4.82 -8.37 3.06
N LEU A 2 -5.87 -7.67 2.66
CA LEU A 2 -7.26 -8.08 2.80
C LEU A 2 -7.78 -8.62 1.45
N HIS A 3 -8.88 -9.40 1.47
CA HIS A 3 -9.59 -9.82 0.27
C HIS A 3 -10.54 -8.71 -0.23
N LEU A 4 -9.99 -7.51 -0.42
CA LEU A 4 -10.64 -6.36 -1.03
C LEU A 4 -9.78 -5.94 -2.21
N TYR A 5 -10.40 -5.74 -3.38
CA TYR A 5 -9.67 -5.56 -4.62
C TYR A 5 -9.96 -4.23 -5.29
N LEU A 6 -8.94 -3.69 -5.91
CA LEU A 6 -9.03 -2.67 -6.95
C LEU A 6 -8.80 -3.37 -8.29
N THR A 7 -9.77 -3.30 -9.18
CA THR A 7 -9.66 -3.82 -10.55
C THR A 7 -9.60 -2.66 -11.52
N VAL A 8 -8.59 -2.65 -12.38
CA VAL A 8 -8.45 -1.68 -13.45
C VAL A 8 -8.41 -2.40 -14.79
N ILE A 9 -9.30 -2.03 -15.68
CA ILE A 9 -9.33 -2.48 -17.07
C ILE A 9 -8.73 -1.37 -17.91
N VAL A 10 -7.65 -1.66 -18.62
CA VAL A 10 -7.06 -0.76 -19.62
C VAL A 10 -7.77 -1.03 -20.93
N GLU A 11 -8.41 -0.01 -21.46
CA GLU A 11 -9.16 -0.07 -22.70
C GLU A 11 -8.33 0.52 -23.87
N GLU A 12 -8.97 1.05 -24.90
CA GLU A 12 -8.30 1.58 -26.08
C GLU A 12 -7.44 2.81 -25.82
N GLU A 13 -6.46 3.05 -26.69
CA GLU A 13 -5.67 4.27 -26.74
C GLU A 13 -6.57 5.45 -27.13
N THR A 14 -6.38 6.60 -26.48
CA THR A 14 -7.19 7.81 -26.64
C THR A 14 -6.29 9.05 -26.77
N GLU A 15 -6.87 10.21 -27.11
CA GLU A 15 -6.10 11.45 -27.19
C GLU A 15 -5.66 11.99 -25.80
N ARG A 16 -6.38 11.61 -24.73
CA ARG A 16 -6.13 12.03 -23.35
C ARG A 16 -6.61 10.94 -22.39
N TRP A 17 -5.99 10.84 -21.23
CA TRP A 17 -6.40 9.91 -20.17
C TRP A 17 -7.85 10.13 -19.77
N ARG A 18 -8.59 9.04 -19.63
CA ARG A 18 -9.97 9.00 -19.13
C ARG A 18 -10.09 7.87 -18.12
N VAL A 19 -10.72 8.15 -16.98
CA VAL A 19 -10.89 7.16 -15.92
C VAL A 19 -12.38 7.06 -15.55
N ASN A 20 -13.01 5.96 -15.90
CA ASN A 20 -14.39 5.67 -15.55
C ASN A 20 -14.43 4.94 -14.21
N HIS A 21 -15.16 5.47 -13.23
CA HIS A 21 -15.32 4.87 -11.92
C HIS A 21 -16.59 5.37 -11.21
N ALA A 22 -16.96 4.67 -10.11
CA ALA A 22 -18.05 5.06 -9.20
C ALA A 22 -17.53 5.35 -7.78
N LEU A 23 -16.29 5.87 -7.65
CA LEU A 23 -15.59 6.07 -6.37
C LEU A 23 -15.96 7.39 -5.66
N GLY A 24 -16.83 8.18 -6.27
CA GLY A 24 -17.28 9.48 -5.75
C GLY A 24 -16.73 10.67 -6.53
N PRO A 25 -17.32 11.87 -6.30
CA PRO A 25 -17.01 13.07 -7.09
C PRO A 25 -15.61 13.65 -6.80
N ASP A 26 -15.02 13.31 -5.67
CA ASP A 26 -13.70 13.82 -5.27
C ASP A 26 -12.54 13.04 -5.93
N VAL A 27 -12.82 11.93 -6.62
CA VAL A 27 -11.82 11.15 -7.35
C VAL A 27 -11.78 11.66 -8.80
N PRO A 28 -10.61 12.13 -9.30
CA PRO A 28 -10.50 12.63 -10.67
C PRO A 28 -10.75 11.56 -11.74
N THR A 29 -11.32 12.00 -12.88
CA THR A 29 -11.65 11.13 -14.04
C THR A 29 -10.73 11.35 -15.23
N ASP A 30 -9.62 12.05 -15.04
CA ASP A 30 -8.65 12.44 -16.04
C ASP A 30 -7.21 12.10 -15.61
N ASP A 31 -6.23 12.78 -16.14
CA ASP A 31 -4.80 12.59 -15.81
C ASP A 31 -4.43 12.98 -14.37
N GLN A 32 -5.31 13.64 -13.64
CA GLN A 32 -5.13 13.92 -12.20
C GLN A 32 -5.48 12.70 -11.33
N ASN A 33 -6.05 11.65 -11.90
CA ASN A 33 -6.33 10.42 -11.15
C ASN A 33 -5.02 9.78 -10.69
N LEU A 34 -4.98 9.34 -9.42
CA LEU A 34 -3.76 8.81 -8.79
C LEU A 34 -3.18 7.59 -9.53
N ILE A 35 -4.02 6.77 -10.15
CA ILE A 35 -3.56 5.63 -10.98
C ILE A 35 -2.76 6.15 -12.17
N VAL A 36 -3.27 7.16 -12.87
CA VAL A 36 -2.61 7.78 -14.03
C VAL A 36 -1.34 8.51 -13.60
N GLN A 37 -1.41 9.29 -12.52
CA GLN A 37 -0.24 9.98 -11.97
C GLN A 37 0.89 9.02 -11.61
N ALA A 38 0.58 7.91 -10.95
CA ALA A 38 1.55 6.88 -10.62
C ALA A 38 2.15 6.23 -11.88
N ALA A 39 1.31 5.92 -12.88
CA ALA A 39 1.78 5.35 -14.14
C ALA A 39 2.74 6.31 -14.88
N LEU A 40 2.38 7.57 -14.99
CA LEU A 40 3.21 8.61 -15.63
C LEU A 40 4.47 8.95 -14.84
N THR A 41 4.45 8.80 -13.52
CA THR A 41 5.66 8.94 -12.69
C THR A 41 6.68 7.84 -13.01
N VAL A 42 6.22 6.62 -13.26
CA VAL A 42 7.08 5.48 -13.63
C VAL A 42 7.55 5.57 -15.09
N ASN A 43 6.62 5.88 -15.99
CA ASN A 43 6.93 6.04 -17.41
C ASN A 43 6.19 7.25 -18.02
N PRO A 44 6.85 8.41 -18.12
CA PRO A 44 6.25 9.64 -18.68
C PRO A 44 5.90 9.57 -20.18
N GLN A 45 6.36 8.53 -20.88
CA GLN A 45 6.14 8.37 -22.33
C GLN A 45 4.88 7.55 -22.65
N LEU A 46 4.12 7.11 -21.64
CA LEU A 46 2.92 6.32 -21.87
C LEU A 46 1.88 7.13 -22.66
N LYS A 47 1.35 6.49 -23.68
CA LYS A 47 0.21 7.04 -24.41
C LYS A 47 -1.06 6.97 -23.56
N PRO A 48 -1.93 7.97 -23.68
CA PRO A 48 -3.19 7.96 -22.94
C PRO A 48 -4.12 6.81 -23.35
N HIS A 49 -4.79 6.24 -22.35
CA HIS A 49 -5.80 5.20 -22.53
C HIS A 49 -7.08 5.56 -21.76
N GLN A 50 -8.16 4.92 -22.11
CA GLN A 50 -9.34 4.86 -21.28
C GLN A 50 -9.14 3.74 -20.23
N LEU A 51 -9.45 4.05 -18.97
CA LEU A 51 -9.41 3.11 -17.85
C LEU A 51 -10.81 2.95 -17.27
N THR A 52 -11.22 1.71 -16.96
CA THR A 52 -12.39 1.44 -16.13
C THR A 52 -11.94 0.86 -14.80
N VAL A 53 -12.35 1.50 -13.71
CA VAL A 53 -11.92 1.22 -12.35
C VAL A 53 -13.10 0.76 -11.50
N MET A 54 -12.97 -0.42 -10.89
CA MET A 54 -13.89 -0.98 -9.90
C MET A 54 -13.13 -1.24 -8.61
N SER A 55 -13.72 -0.92 -7.45
CA SER A 55 -13.05 -1.11 -6.16
C SER A 55 -14.02 -1.57 -5.09
N ASP A 56 -13.61 -2.62 -4.36
CA ASP A 56 -14.24 -3.06 -3.11
C ASP A 56 -13.71 -2.26 -1.91
N ILE A 57 -12.63 -1.47 -2.11
CA ILE A 57 -11.92 -0.75 -1.06
C ILE A 57 -12.56 0.63 -0.88
N PRO A 58 -13.13 0.95 0.28
CA PRO A 58 -13.69 2.27 0.53
C PRO A 58 -12.59 3.33 0.54
N VAL A 59 -12.82 4.42 -0.21
CA VAL A 59 -11.86 5.53 -0.34
C VAL A 59 -11.66 6.26 0.98
N ALA A 60 -10.41 6.57 1.32
CA ALA A 60 -10.01 7.35 2.51
C ALA A 60 -10.54 6.78 3.85
N ARG A 61 -10.50 5.45 4.03
CA ARG A 61 -10.93 4.77 5.26
C ARG A 61 -9.81 3.99 5.95
N GLY A 62 -8.55 4.27 5.66
CA GLY A 62 -7.41 3.59 6.27
C GLY A 62 -7.17 2.17 5.75
N LEU A 63 -7.80 1.78 4.64
CA LEU A 63 -7.69 0.44 4.06
C LEU A 63 -6.76 0.39 2.83
N GLY A 64 -5.90 1.38 2.63
CA GLY A 64 -4.89 1.38 1.58
C GLY A 64 -5.43 1.65 0.16
N SER A 65 -6.54 2.39 0.01
CA SER A 65 -7.09 2.72 -1.32
C SER A 65 -6.08 3.52 -2.18
N SER A 66 -5.31 4.44 -1.59
CA SER A 66 -4.24 5.17 -2.26
C SER A 66 -3.14 4.23 -2.74
N SER A 67 -2.67 3.37 -1.86
CA SER A 67 -1.58 2.42 -2.15
C SER A 67 -1.95 1.43 -3.25
N THR A 68 -3.21 0.96 -3.28
CA THR A 68 -3.68 0.09 -4.39
C THR A 68 -3.77 0.84 -5.71
N ALA A 69 -4.13 2.14 -5.70
CA ALA A 69 -4.13 2.98 -6.90
C ALA A 69 -2.70 3.19 -7.43
N ILE A 70 -1.72 3.42 -6.55
CA ILE A 70 -0.30 3.54 -6.93
C ILE A 70 0.19 2.21 -7.54
N ILE A 71 -0.10 1.07 -6.92
CA ILE A 71 0.26 -0.24 -7.48
C ILE A 71 -0.37 -0.47 -8.85
N ALA A 72 -1.64 -0.10 -9.03
CA ALA A 72 -2.30 -0.18 -10.34
C ALA A 72 -1.56 0.67 -11.38
N GLY A 73 -1.17 1.89 -11.04
CA GLY A 73 -0.39 2.75 -11.93
C GLY A 73 0.99 2.16 -12.28
N VAL A 74 1.72 1.63 -11.30
CA VAL A 74 3.01 0.95 -11.54
C VAL A 74 2.83 -0.24 -12.47
N LYS A 75 1.79 -1.05 -12.28
CA LYS A 75 1.48 -2.19 -13.16
C LYS A 75 1.12 -1.75 -14.58
N ILE A 76 0.29 -0.72 -14.71
CA ILE A 76 -0.04 -0.15 -16.04
C ILE A 76 1.22 0.33 -16.76
N ALA A 77 2.11 1.04 -16.05
CA ALA A 77 3.36 1.50 -16.63
C ALA A 77 4.25 0.34 -17.08
N ASN A 78 4.32 -0.73 -16.27
CA ASN A 78 5.08 -1.92 -16.61
C ASN A 78 4.54 -2.61 -17.87
N GLU A 79 3.22 -2.84 -17.92
CA GLU A 79 2.58 -3.55 -19.04
C GLU A 79 2.60 -2.72 -20.33
N LEU A 80 2.10 -1.48 -20.31
CA LEU A 80 2.04 -0.63 -21.50
C LEU A 80 3.42 -0.16 -21.96
N GLY A 81 4.38 -0.05 -21.03
CA GLY A 81 5.75 0.35 -21.33
C GLY A 81 6.69 -0.81 -21.64
N GLU A 82 6.22 -2.05 -21.61
CA GLU A 82 7.02 -3.27 -21.83
C GLU A 82 8.32 -3.27 -20.99
N MET A 83 8.23 -2.84 -19.71
CA MET A 83 9.41 -2.56 -18.90
C MET A 83 10.02 -3.80 -18.25
N ASP A 84 9.30 -4.92 -18.21
CA ASP A 84 9.71 -6.20 -17.59
C ASP A 84 10.22 -6.06 -16.14
N LEU A 85 9.54 -5.22 -15.36
CA LEU A 85 9.89 -4.97 -13.96
C LEU A 85 9.60 -6.18 -13.09
N SER A 86 10.59 -6.60 -12.31
CA SER A 86 10.37 -7.60 -11.27
C SER A 86 9.37 -7.09 -10.21
N LEU A 87 8.75 -8.01 -9.43
CA LEU A 87 7.89 -7.62 -8.31
C LEU A 87 8.64 -6.76 -7.29
N ALA A 88 9.93 -7.01 -7.07
CA ALA A 88 10.77 -6.22 -6.18
C ALA A 88 10.99 -4.78 -6.70
N ASP A 89 11.16 -4.61 -8.01
CA ASP A 89 11.27 -3.29 -8.64
C ASP A 89 9.95 -2.54 -8.58
N GLN A 90 8.83 -3.22 -8.84
CA GLN A 90 7.49 -2.63 -8.71
C GLN A 90 7.19 -2.17 -7.28
N VAL A 91 7.52 -2.97 -6.25
CA VAL A 91 7.40 -2.55 -4.85
C VAL A 91 8.28 -1.33 -4.56
N THR A 92 9.51 -1.33 -5.06
CA THR A 92 10.44 -0.22 -4.85
C THR A 92 9.94 1.08 -5.47
N LEU A 93 9.45 1.03 -6.73
CA LEU A 93 8.87 2.18 -7.40
C LEU A 93 7.62 2.69 -6.68
N ALA A 94 6.73 1.79 -6.29
CA ALA A 94 5.54 2.16 -5.53
C ALA A 94 5.89 2.77 -4.17
N ALA A 95 6.90 2.24 -3.47
CA ALA A 95 7.38 2.79 -2.20
C ALA A 95 8.01 4.19 -2.37
N LYS A 96 8.70 4.46 -3.48
CA LYS A 96 9.20 5.81 -3.82
C LYS A 96 8.07 6.81 -4.05
N ILE A 97 6.97 6.40 -4.69
CA ILE A 97 5.80 7.25 -4.93
C ILE A 97 5.02 7.51 -3.64
N GLU A 98 4.77 6.48 -2.85
CA GLU A 98 4.00 6.57 -1.59
C GLU A 98 4.80 7.19 -0.45
N GLY A 99 6.14 7.06 -0.47
CA GLY A 99 7.06 7.45 0.60
C GLY A 99 7.32 6.36 1.64
N HIS A 100 6.63 5.23 1.57
CA HIS A 100 6.77 4.09 2.50
C HIS A 100 6.24 2.78 1.90
N PRO A 101 6.76 1.61 2.34
CA PRO A 101 6.43 0.32 1.73
C PRO A 101 5.26 -0.41 2.39
N ASP A 102 4.85 -0.03 3.60
CA ASP A 102 3.98 -0.78 4.51
C ASP A 102 2.59 -1.11 3.91
N ASN A 103 2.06 -0.28 3.03
CA ASN A 103 0.79 -0.52 2.36
C ASN A 103 0.97 -1.01 0.91
N VAL A 104 1.90 -0.43 0.16
CA VAL A 104 2.11 -0.80 -1.25
C VAL A 104 2.67 -2.22 -1.41
N ALA A 105 3.56 -2.65 -0.50
CA ALA A 105 4.13 -3.99 -0.57
C ALA A 105 3.06 -5.09 -0.38
N PRO A 106 2.21 -5.07 0.66
CA PRO A 106 1.14 -6.08 0.77
C PRO A 106 0.05 -5.91 -0.28
N ALA A 107 -0.20 -4.71 -0.80
CA ALA A 107 -1.15 -4.52 -1.91
C ALA A 107 -0.70 -5.27 -3.19
N LEU A 108 0.60 -5.33 -3.46
CA LEU A 108 1.15 -6.05 -4.61
C LEU A 108 1.37 -7.54 -4.33
N LEU A 109 1.93 -7.88 -3.14
CA LEU A 109 2.42 -9.23 -2.85
C LEU A 109 1.39 -10.13 -2.15
N GLY A 110 0.35 -9.53 -1.56
CA GLY A 110 -0.62 -10.26 -0.77
C GLY A 110 -0.11 -10.63 0.65
N ASP A 111 -0.89 -11.38 1.41
CA ASP A 111 -0.54 -11.92 2.74
C ASP A 111 -0.06 -10.87 3.77
N VAL A 112 0.81 -11.29 4.69
CA VAL A 112 1.54 -10.42 5.62
C VAL A 112 2.91 -10.12 5.03
N VAL A 113 3.21 -8.85 4.81
CA VAL A 113 4.51 -8.43 4.28
C VAL A 113 5.22 -7.56 5.31
N ILE A 114 6.43 -7.95 5.64
CA ILE A 114 7.37 -7.16 6.41
C ILE A 114 8.28 -6.46 5.41
N ALA A 115 8.38 -5.15 5.51
CA ALA A 115 9.11 -4.36 4.53
C ALA A 115 10.05 -3.35 5.22
N ASN A 116 11.19 -3.11 4.60
CA ASN A 116 12.09 -2.01 4.88
C ASN A 116 12.27 -1.17 3.62
N PHE A 117 12.40 0.14 3.78
CA PHE A 117 12.69 1.07 2.69
C PHE A 117 13.73 2.08 3.16
N ASP A 118 14.84 2.16 2.46
CA ASP A 118 15.96 3.05 2.78
C ASP A 118 15.94 4.39 2.02
N GLY A 119 14.86 4.65 1.29
CA GLY A 119 14.70 5.79 0.38
C GLY A 119 15.02 5.44 -1.08
N GLU A 120 15.78 4.39 -1.33
CA GLU A 120 16.19 3.96 -2.66
C GLU A 120 15.62 2.60 -3.05
N LYS A 121 15.63 1.65 -2.12
CA LYS A 121 15.22 0.27 -2.37
C LYS A 121 14.31 -0.25 -1.26
N ALA A 122 13.23 -0.91 -1.67
CA ALA A 122 12.40 -1.68 -0.77
C ALA A 122 12.90 -3.13 -0.69
N THR A 123 12.97 -3.65 0.54
CA THR A 123 13.28 -5.06 0.81
C THR A 123 12.10 -5.67 1.55
N THR A 124 11.60 -6.80 1.09
CA THR A 124 10.39 -7.41 1.63
C THR A 124 10.57 -8.87 2.01
N VAL A 125 9.88 -9.27 3.07
CA VAL A 125 9.68 -10.67 3.45
C VAL A 125 8.19 -10.93 3.53
N LYS A 126 7.71 -11.92 2.81
CA LYS A 126 6.30 -12.35 2.82
C LYS A 126 6.11 -13.54 3.75
N LEU A 127 5.16 -13.44 4.65
CA LEU A 127 4.71 -14.52 5.52
C LEU A 127 3.29 -14.93 5.12
N ALA A 128 3.08 -16.21 4.87
CA ALA A 128 1.75 -16.73 4.58
C ALA A 128 0.83 -16.58 5.81
N MET A 129 -0.34 -15.98 5.61
CA MET A 129 -1.38 -15.92 6.63
C MET A 129 -2.12 -17.27 6.67
N PRO A 130 -2.33 -17.89 7.83
CA PRO A 130 -3.17 -19.08 7.93
C PRO A 130 -4.62 -18.78 7.57
N ASP A 131 -5.27 -19.76 6.90
CA ASP A 131 -6.65 -19.63 6.41
C ASP A 131 -7.70 -19.53 7.54
N ASP A 132 -7.36 -19.97 8.76
CA ASP A 132 -8.22 -19.96 9.93
C ASP A 132 -8.21 -18.63 10.69
N ILE A 133 -7.32 -17.69 10.34
CA ILE A 133 -7.32 -16.34 10.92
C ILE A 133 -8.35 -15.47 10.21
N LYS A 134 -9.22 -14.86 11.02
CA LYS A 134 -10.18 -13.86 10.56
C LYS A 134 -9.75 -12.48 11.00
N LEU A 135 -9.78 -11.54 10.06
CA LEU A 135 -9.55 -10.13 10.33
C LEU A 135 -10.90 -9.41 10.48
N LEU A 136 -11.06 -8.71 11.59
CA LEU A 136 -12.23 -7.88 11.85
C LEU A 136 -11.83 -6.41 11.82
N GLY A 137 -12.38 -5.68 10.86
CA GLY A 137 -12.13 -4.25 10.70
C GLY A 137 -13.28 -3.40 11.25
N PHE A 138 -12.94 -2.40 12.07
CA PHE A 138 -13.89 -1.36 12.51
C PHE A 138 -13.63 -0.10 11.68
N ILE A 139 -14.51 0.15 10.70
CA ILE A 139 -14.35 1.25 9.76
C ILE A 139 -15.23 2.42 10.18
N LYS A 140 -14.61 3.55 10.50
CA LYS A 140 -15.32 4.79 10.83
C LYS A 140 -15.92 5.43 9.58
N ASN A 141 -17.08 6.10 9.73
CA ASN A 141 -17.70 6.86 8.64
C ASN A 141 -16.94 8.14 8.25
N GLN A 142 -16.05 8.63 9.13
CA GLN A 142 -15.24 9.82 8.86
C GLN A 142 -14.00 9.47 8.03
N PRO A 143 -13.62 10.29 7.04
CA PRO A 143 -12.37 10.12 6.30
C PRO A 143 -11.16 10.20 7.23
N LEU A 144 -10.16 9.38 6.99
CA LEU A 144 -8.85 9.43 7.65
C LEU A 144 -7.77 9.56 6.59
N LEU A 145 -7.09 10.70 6.58
CA LEU A 145 -5.97 10.93 5.68
C LEU A 145 -4.68 10.44 6.34
N THR A 146 -3.88 9.67 5.60
CA THR A 146 -2.60 9.12 6.08
C THR A 146 -1.65 10.23 6.57
N ALA A 147 -1.63 11.39 5.89
CA ALA A 147 -0.83 12.54 6.28
C ALA A 147 -1.17 13.07 7.69
N ASP A 148 -2.45 13.02 8.08
CA ASP A 148 -2.87 13.50 9.40
C ASP A 148 -2.52 12.48 10.49
N SER A 149 -2.63 11.18 10.20
CA SER A 149 -2.23 10.12 11.13
C SER A 149 -0.72 10.17 11.44
N ARG A 150 0.11 10.56 10.47
CA ARG A 150 1.57 10.64 10.64
C ARG A 150 2.04 11.86 11.43
N LYS A 151 1.27 12.96 11.42
CA LYS A 151 1.61 14.19 12.17
C LYS A 151 1.62 14.02 13.69
N VAL A 152 0.98 12.97 14.21
CA VAL A 152 0.94 12.69 15.64
C VAL A 152 2.18 11.92 16.14
N LEU A 153 2.98 11.36 15.22
CA LEU A 153 4.21 10.67 15.58
C LEU A 153 5.31 11.68 15.95
N PRO A 154 6.09 11.43 17.02
CA PRO A 154 7.17 12.32 17.41
C PRO A 154 8.35 12.25 16.42
N ASP A 155 8.97 13.40 16.13
CA ASP A 155 10.16 13.48 15.27
C ASP A 155 11.40 12.79 15.87
N GLN A 156 11.42 12.62 17.19
CA GLN A 156 12.54 12.02 17.93
C GLN A 156 12.03 11.13 19.04
N LEU A 157 12.70 10.01 19.25
CA LEU A 157 12.45 9.10 20.35
C LEU A 157 13.65 9.00 21.27
N PRO A 158 13.47 8.93 22.61
CA PRO A 158 14.53 8.58 23.54
C PRO A 158 15.15 7.24 23.15
N ARG A 159 16.48 7.11 23.26
CA ARG A 159 17.20 5.87 22.89
C ARG A 159 16.58 4.61 23.49
N GLN A 160 16.18 4.66 24.77
CA GLN A 160 15.57 3.52 25.43
C GLN A 160 14.25 3.10 24.78
N GLN A 161 13.42 4.06 24.39
CA GLN A 161 12.14 3.81 23.71
C GLN A 161 12.36 3.26 22.29
N ALA A 162 13.31 3.83 21.55
CA ALA A 162 13.67 3.34 20.21
C ALA A 162 14.19 1.88 20.26
N VAL A 163 15.07 1.56 21.23
CA VAL A 163 15.56 0.18 21.43
C VAL A 163 14.43 -0.76 21.81
N ARG A 164 13.51 -0.34 22.69
CA ARG A 164 12.35 -1.15 23.08
C ARG A 164 11.43 -1.40 21.88
N GLY A 165 11.08 -0.35 21.12
CA GLY A 165 10.24 -0.48 19.92
C GLY A 165 10.82 -1.45 18.91
N SER A 166 12.12 -1.33 18.59
CA SER A 166 12.82 -2.26 17.70
C SER A 166 12.79 -3.70 18.25
N SER A 167 13.02 -3.89 19.55
CA SER A 167 12.99 -5.22 20.19
C SER A 167 11.61 -5.86 20.14
N VAL A 168 10.56 -5.10 20.45
CA VAL A 168 9.15 -5.55 20.38
C VAL A 168 8.80 -5.96 18.94
N ALA A 169 9.12 -5.12 17.96
CA ALA A 169 8.86 -5.41 16.55
C ALA A 169 9.56 -6.70 16.07
N ASN A 170 10.84 -6.89 16.43
CA ASN A 170 11.59 -8.08 16.06
C ASN A 170 10.98 -9.37 16.64
N VAL A 171 10.60 -9.35 17.91
CA VAL A 171 9.99 -10.53 18.58
C VAL A 171 8.58 -10.78 18.05
N MET A 172 7.81 -9.72 17.74
CA MET A 172 6.50 -9.84 17.13
C MET A 172 6.56 -10.50 15.74
N VAL A 173 7.50 -10.09 14.89
CA VAL A 173 7.72 -10.73 13.57
C VAL A 173 8.08 -12.20 13.73
N ALA A 174 8.97 -12.52 14.67
CA ALA A 174 9.32 -13.91 14.96
C ALA A 174 8.13 -14.73 15.48
N ALA A 175 7.29 -14.14 16.34
CA ALA A 175 6.06 -14.76 16.83
C ALA A 175 5.07 -15.05 15.70
N LEU A 176 4.86 -14.10 14.76
CA LEU A 176 4.04 -14.30 13.58
C LEU A 176 4.59 -15.42 12.69
N ALA A 177 5.89 -15.43 12.42
CA ALA A 177 6.54 -16.42 11.58
C ALA A 177 6.47 -17.86 12.19
N THR A 178 6.47 -17.96 13.52
CA THR A 178 6.36 -19.24 14.26
C THR A 178 4.92 -19.58 14.65
N LYS A 179 3.92 -18.80 14.21
CA LYS A 179 2.50 -18.97 14.54
C LYS A 179 2.20 -18.93 16.05
N ASN A 180 3.01 -18.22 16.82
CA ASN A 180 2.78 -17.99 18.25
C ASN A 180 1.85 -16.79 18.45
N TRP A 181 0.55 -17.00 18.21
CA TRP A 181 -0.46 -15.95 18.20
C TRP A 181 -0.65 -15.29 19.55
N GLN A 182 -0.51 -16.03 20.64
CA GLN A 182 -0.63 -15.50 22.00
C GLN A 182 0.49 -14.49 22.27
N LEU A 183 1.73 -14.82 21.91
CA LEU A 183 2.85 -13.90 22.05
C LEU A 183 2.72 -12.70 21.11
N ALA A 184 2.32 -12.92 19.85
CA ALA A 184 2.10 -11.83 18.89
C ALA A 184 1.05 -10.83 19.39
N SER A 185 -0.10 -11.31 19.89
CA SER A 185 -1.15 -10.47 20.47
C SER A 185 -0.63 -9.63 21.65
N HIS A 186 0.09 -10.24 22.57
CA HIS A 186 0.68 -9.54 23.73
C HIS A 186 1.68 -8.45 23.30
N LEU A 187 2.46 -8.69 22.24
CA LEU A 187 3.42 -7.73 21.73
C LEU A 187 2.77 -6.58 20.95
N MET A 188 1.63 -6.80 20.31
CA MET A 188 0.86 -5.72 19.68
C MET A 188 0.42 -4.65 20.68
N GLU A 189 0.10 -5.03 21.92
CA GLU A 189 -0.23 -4.10 23.01
C GLU A 189 0.97 -3.28 23.51
N GLN A 190 2.18 -3.60 23.05
CA GLN A 190 3.42 -2.92 23.43
C GLN A 190 4.02 -2.07 22.30
N ASP A 191 3.28 -1.84 21.23
CA ASP A 191 3.69 -0.97 20.15
C ASP A 191 3.97 0.45 20.68
N GLN A 192 5.07 1.04 20.23
CA GLN A 192 5.52 2.37 20.69
C GLN A 192 5.19 3.48 19.70
N PHE A 193 4.58 3.14 18.55
CA PHE A 193 4.40 4.05 17.43
C PHE A 193 2.94 4.31 17.05
N HIS A 194 2.01 3.42 17.47
CA HIS A 194 0.60 3.48 17.05
C HIS A 194 -0.38 3.66 18.21
N GLU A 195 0.11 3.95 19.41
CA GLU A 195 -0.72 4.29 20.58
C GLU A 195 -0.92 5.80 20.74
#